data_c98df74e19c52ea5d17cec1716f8d57e
#
_entry.id   c98df74e19c52ea5d17cec1716f8d57e
#
_cell.length_a   1.000
_cell.length_b   1.000
_cell.length_c   1.000
_cell.angle_alpha   90.00
_cell.angle_beta   90.00
_cell.angle_gamma   90.00
#
_symmetry.space_group_name_H-M   'P 1'
#
loop_
_entity.id
_entity.type
_entity.pdbx_description
1 polymer ?
#
loop_
_entity_poly.entity_id
_entity_poly.type
_entity_poly.pdbx_seq_one_letter_code
_entity_poly.pdbx_strand_id
1 'polypeptide(L)'
;MPGPFVGDLSFSYTAMNSSGETDDADVTITVYDVQSGVIPDKLEIEPGDGFALNDTDQIITYRSGLIKVQKNDVGGKDKDYKVVAVNGQEISPEQEVFVDNARIYMTRKGTLSVTPEKGWQMQPVWLPAPETVWSRLVKVGSEGYKNFTLWEHLGWSLIRVIVGFLAGAIIGIPLGYAMGLSGWFRGWFDPIVEFMRPVPPLALIPLVIIWFGIGEQGKIILLFLASLWIMTISARAGVSGVKISKIHAAYSLGASKWQIMRLVIVPNSLPEIFTGARVSMGVCWGTVVAAELVAAQKGAGMMIINASKFQMTDLVIMGIVLIGVIGYAIDILMRISENYLVPWKGK
;
A
#
# COMPACT_ATOMS: atom_id res chain seq x y z
N MET A 1 -20.87 -20.22 -4.57
CA MET A 1 -20.42 -19.37 -5.70
C MET A 1 -19.07 -18.77 -5.37
N PRO A 2 -18.12 -18.65 -6.31
CA PRO A 2 -16.81 -18.06 -6.01
C PRO A 2 -16.86 -16.54 -5.77
N GLY A 3 -17.82 -15.82 -6.36
CA GLY A 3 -17.99 -14.39 -6.23
C GLY A 3 -19.31 -13.98 -5.57
N PRO A 4 -19.56 -12.66 -5.36
CA PRO A 4 -20.79 -12.15 -4.84
C PRO A 4 -21.92 -12.41 -5.86
N PHE A 5 -23.14 -12.52 -5.36
CA PHE A 5 -24.30 -12.59 -6.23
C PHE A 5 -24.48 -11.26 -6.99
N VAL A 6 -24.69 -11.36 -8.29
CA VAL A 6 -25.04 -10.24 -9.19
C VAL A 6 -26.19 -10.67 -10.05
N GLY A 7 -27.24 -9.87 -10.13
CA GLY A 7 -28.46 -10.17 -10.86
C GLY A 7 -29.71 -9.83 -10.06
N ASP A 8 -30.87 -10.25 -10.53
CA ASP A 8 -32.13 -9.96 -9.87
C ASP A 8 -32.43 -11.02 -8.80
N LEU A 9 -32.87 -10.55 -7.64
CA LEU A 9 -33.25 -11.30 -6.47
C LEU A 9 -34.70 -10.97 -6.17
N SER A 10 -35.54 -11.99 -6.07
CA SER A 10 -36.97 -11.83 -5.78
C SER A 10 -37.37 -12.62 -4.54
N PHE A 11 -38.22 -12.04 -3.74
CA PHE A 11 -38.88 -12.69 -2.60
C PHE A 11 -40.27 -12.07 -2.37
N SER A 12 -41.16 -12.79 -1.75
CA SER A 12 -42.47 -12.26 -1.32
C SER A 12 -42.45 -11.85 0.15
N TYR A 13 -43.25 -10.85 0.51
CA TYR A 13 -43.53 -10.52 1.90
C TYR A 13 -45.04 -10.50 2.14
N THR A 14 -45.45 -10.87 3.34
CA THR A 14 -46.82 -10.78 3.80
C THR A 14 -46.96 -9.59 4.77
N ALA A 15 -47.83 -8.68 4.41
CA ALA A 15 -48.19 -7.56 5.26
C ALA A 15 -49.52 -7.82 5.97
N MET A 16 -49.65 -7.31 7.21
CA MET A 16 -50.89 -7.36 7.99
C MET A 16 -51.34 -5.95 8.34
N ASN A 17 -52.58 -5.63 8.02
CA ASN A 17 -53.16 -4.33 8.36
C ASN A 17 -53.70 -4.27 9.83
N SER A 18 -54.21 -3.13 10.28
CA SER A 18 -54.78 -2.95 11.59
C SER A 18 -56.05 -3.78 11.86
N SER A 19 -56.72 -4.25 10.82
CA SER A 19 -57.91 -5.11 10.90
C SER A 19 -57.56 -6.59 11.02
N GLY A 20 -56.29 -6.97 10.90
CA GLY A 20 -55.81 -8.33 10.95
C GLY A 20 -55.90 -9.08 9.59
N GLU A 21 -56.23 -8.36 8.51
CA GLU A 21 -56.18 -8.92 7.15
C GLU A 21 -54.73 -8.98 6.65
N THR A 22 -54.41 -10.02 5.92
CA THR A 22 -53.09 -10.25 5.34
C THR A 22 -53.11 -10.15 3.82
N ASP A 23 -52.06 -9.62 3.25
CA ASP A 23 -51.87 -9.54 1.80
C ASP A 23 -50.40 -9.76 1.46
N ASP A 24 -50.13 -10.34 0.29
CA ASP A 24 -48.80 -10.70 -0.18
C ASP A 24 -48.38 -9.82 -1.33
N ALA A 25 -47.11 -9.38 -1.32
CA ALA A 25 -46.54 -8.66 -2.43
C ALA A 25 -45.11 -9.11 -2.68
N ASP A 26 -44.64 -8.90 -3.92
CA ASP A 26 -43.31 -9.28 -4.35
C ASP A 26 -42.31 -8.12 -4.28
N VAL A 27 -41.09 -8.44 -3.90
CA VAL A 27 -39.96 -7.51 -3.91
C VAL A 27 -38.93 -8.02 -4.90
N THR A 28 -38.60 -7.21 -5.89
CA THR A 28 -37.53 -7.51 -6.83
C THR A 28 -36.37 -6.52 -6.64
N ILE A 29 -35.19 -7.06 -6.38
CA ILE A 29 -33.99 -6.28 -6.08
C ILE A 29 -32.93 -6.59 -7.12
N THR A 30 -32.46 -5.58 -7.83
CA THR A 30 -31.29 -5.72 -8.71
C THR A 30 -30.01 -5.50 -7.92
N VAL A 31 -29.23 -6.59 -7.78
CA VAL A 31 -27.90 -6.55 -7.15
C VAL A 31 -26.86 -6.32 -8.24
N TYR A 32 -26.07 -5.25 -8.10
CA TYR A 32 -25.06 -4.87 -9.09
C TYR A 32 -23.69 -4.59 -8.47
N ASP A 33 -22.65 -4.78 -9.28
CA ASP A 33 -21.27 -4.47 -8.87
C ASP A 33 -20.89 -3.08 -9.35
N VAL A 34 -20.52 -2.21 -8.42
CA VAL A 34 -20.04 -0.83 -8.71
C VAL A 34 -18.78 -0.84 -9.58
N GLN A 35 -17.97 -1.89 -9.50
CA GLN A 35 -16.74 -1.98 -10.29
C GLN A 35 -17.01 -2.19 -11.79
N SER A 36 -18.19 -2.69 -12.16
CA SER A 36 -18.60 -2.80 -13.57
C SER A 36 -18.73 -1.43 -14.25
N GLY A 37 -18.85 -0.35 -13.47
CA GLY A 37 -19.07 1.01 -13.97
C GLY A 37 -20.47 1.25 -14.54
N VAL A 38 -21.34 0.23 -14.48
CA VAL A 38 -22.71 0.28 -14.98
C VAL A 38 -23.65 0.27 -13.79
N ILE A 39 -24.44 1.30 -13.63
CA ILE A 39 -25.56 1.34 -12.69
C ILE A 39 -26.78 0.92 -13.51
N PRO A 40 -27.43 -0.23 -13.19
CA PRO A 40 -28.61 -0.67 -13.92
C PRO A 40 -29.77 0.33 -13.72
N ASP A 41 -30.66 0.40 -14.68
CA ASP A 41 -31.91 1.15 -14.49
C ASP A 41 -32.80 0.41 -13.48
N LYS A 42 -33.63 1.17 -12.75
CA LYS A 42 -34.56 0.59 -11.80
C LYS A 42 -35.63 -0.16 -12.58
N LEU A 43 -35.88 -1.43 -12.20
CA LEU A 43 -36.91 -2.24 -12.83
C LEU A 43 -38.29 -1.59 -12.62
N GLU A 44 -39.05 -1.48 -13.70
CA GLU A 44 -40.46 -1.13 -13.65
C GLU A 44 -41.28 -2.42 -13.51
N ILE A 45 -42.06 -2.52 -12.43
CA ILE A 45 -42.96 -3.67 -12.16
C ILE A 45 -44.40 -3.19 -11.99
N GLU A 46 -45.35 -4.06 -12.28
CA GLU A 46 -46.76 -3.78 -12.01
C GLU A 46 -46.98 -3.73 -10.48
N PRO A 47 -47.76 -2.76 -9.98
CA PRO A 47 -47.91 -2.52 -8.52
C PRO A 47 -48.62 -3.67 -7.77
N GLY A 48 -49.36 -4.56 -8.43
CA GLY A 48 -50.22 -5.55 -7.78
C GLY A 48 -51.64 -5.05 -7.47
N ASP A 49 -52.55 -5.97 -7.07
CA ASP A 49 -53.98 -5.69 -6.89
C ASP A 49 -54.43 -5.53 -5.43
N GLY A 50 -53.53 -5.75 -4.43
CA GLY A 50 -53.82 -5.73 -3.02
C GLY A 50 -53.55 -4.40 -2.30
N PHE A 51 -53.59 -4.42 -0.97
CA PHE A 51 -53.12 -3.30 -0.18
C PHE A 51 -51.58 -3.32 0.01
N ALA A 52 -50.96 -4.52 -0.06
CA ALA A 52 -49.52 -4.66 -0.21
C ALA A 52 -49.15 -4.55 -1.69
N LEU A 53 -48.24 -3.66 -2.02
CA LEU A 53 -47.85 -3.39 -3.40
C LEU A 53 -46.44 -3.89 -3.68
N ASN A 54 -46.21 -4.36 -4.90
CA ASN A 54 -44.93 -4.86 -5.34
C ASN A 54 -43.85 -3.74 -5.27
N ASP A 55 -42.66 -4.12 -4.86
CA ASP A 55 -41.50 -3.22 -4.67
C ASP A 55 -40.32 -3.53 -5.57
N THR A 56 -39.61 -2.50 -5.95
CA THR A 56 -38.28 -2.65 -6.57
C THR A 56 -37.26 -1.80 -5.88
N ASP A 57 -36.06 -2.34 -5.75
CA ASP A 57 -34.92 -1.57 -5.25
C ASP A 57 -33.60 -2.07 -5.87
N GLN A 58 -32.52 -1.37 -5.60
CA GLN A 58 -31.18 -1.69 -6.09
C GLN A 58 -30.21 -1.75 -4.93
N ILE A 59 -29.39 -2.80 -4.89
CA ILE A 59 -28.39 -2.99 -3.85
C ILE A 59 -27.05 -3.27 -4.49
N ILE A 60 -26.02 -2.65 -3.92
CA ILE A 60 -24.64 -2.89 -4.32
C ILE A 60 -24.15 -4.19 -3.69
N THR A 61 -23.38 -4.98 -4.45
CA THR A 61 -22.68 -6.16 -3.93
C THR A 61 -21.94 -5.87 -2.63
N TYR A 62 -21.87 -6.86 -1.73
CA TYR A 62 -21.24 -6.78 -0.39
C TYR A 62 -21.89 -5.81 0.61
N ARG A 63 -22.98 -5.12 0.25
CA ARG A 63 -23.69 -4.21 1.18
C ARG A 63 -25.09 -4.74 1.47
N SER A 64 -25.58 -4.40 2.67
CA SER A 64 -26.99 -4.60 3.01
C SER A 64 -27.79 -3.37 2.58
N GLY A 65 -28.92 -3.58 1.94
CA GLY A 65 -29.89 -2.54 1.60
C GLY A 65 -31.09 -2.56 2.54
N LEU A 66 -31.57 -1.39 2.94
CA LEU A 66 -32.81 -1.25 3.70
C LEU A 66 -33.96 -1.03 2.72
N ILE A 67 -34.83 -2.03 2.61
CA ILE A 67 -35.99 -1.97 1.72
C ILE A 67 -37.20 -1.51 2.53
N LYS A 68 -37.79 -0.41 2.11
CA LYS A 68 -38.96 0.18 2.77
C LYS A 68 -40.23 -0.30 2.03
N VAL A 69 -40.51 -1.59 2.10
CA VAL A 69 -41.65 -2.21 1.43
C VAL A 69 -42.99 -1.53 1.74
N GLN A 70 -43.18 -1.03 2.95
CA GLN A 70 -44.40 -0.36 3.36
C GLN A 70 -44.58 1.06 2.79
N LYS A 71 -43.65 1.59 2.00
CA LYS A 71 -43.67 3.00 1.56
C LYS A 71 -44.73 3.29 0.51
N ASN A 72 -44.98 2.36 -0.38
CA ASN A 72 -45.96 2.41 -1.48
C ASN A 72 -47.25 1.69 -1.16
N ASP A 73 -47.29 0.89 -0.11
CA ASP A 73 -48.47 0.13 0.31
C ASP A 73 -49.62 1.03 0.78
N VAL A 74 -50.85 0.58 0.57
CA VAL A 74 -52.04 1.26 1.02
C VAL A 74 -52.18 1.10 2.54
N GLY A 75 -52.06 2.21 3.28
CA GLY A 75 -52.04 2.18 4.74
C GLY A 75 -50.66 1.93 5.37
N GLY A 76 -49.62 1.76 4.56
CA GLY A 76 -48.27 1.43 5.03
C GLY A 76 -47.58 2.45 5.95
N LYS A 77 -48.18 3.66 6.11
CA LYS A 77 -47.73 4.66 7.08
C LYS A 77 -48.39 4.51 8.46
N ASP A 78 -49.36 3.66 8.62
CA ASP A 78 -50.07 3.41 9.86
C ASP A 78 -49.15 2.61 10.79
N LYS A 79 -49.18 2.95 12.08
CA LYS A 79 -48.32 2.30 13.08
C LYS A 79 -48.64 0.81 13.29
N ASP A 80 -49.84 0.40 12.97
CA ASP A 80 -50.32 -0.98 13.14
C ASP A 80 -50.08 -1.85 11.90
N TYR A 81 -49.66 -1.26 10.80
CA TYR A 81 -49.32 -1.97 9.58
C TYR A 81 -47.92 -2.62 9.71
N LYS A 82 -47.85 -3.96 9.59
CA LYS A 82 -46.62 -4.70 9.89
C LYS A 82 -46.38 -5.78 8.81
N VAL A 83 -45.10 -5.99 8.48
CA VAL A 83 -44.64 -7.17 7.77
C VAL A 83 -44.61 -8.34 8.77
N VAL A 84 -45.24 -9.45 8.46
CA VAL A 84 -45.38 -10.61 9.36
C VAL A 84 -44.68 -11.85 8.83
N ALA A 85 -44.50 -11.98 7.52
CA ALA A 85 -43.78 -13.13 6.91
C ALA A 85 -42.96 -12.71 5.71
N VAL A 86 -41.98 -13.53 5.35
CA VAL A 86 -41.14 -13.44 4.14
C VAL A 86 -41.08 -14.84 3.51
N ASN A 87 -41.42 -14.97 2.24
CA ASN A 87 -41.57 -16.24 1.55
C ASN A 87 -42.40 -17.27 2.36
N GLY A 88 -43.47 -16.83 3.01
CA GLY A 88 -44.33 -17.67 3.85
C GLY A 88 -43.73 -18.09 5.20
N GLN A 89 -42.53 -17.66 5.56
CA GLN A 89 -41.93 -17.88 6.86
C GLN A 89 -42.20 -16.68 7.76
N GLU A 90 -42.77 -16.93 8.94
CA GLU A 90 -42.99 -15.85 9.93
C GLU A 90 -41.69 -15.18 10.30
N ILE A 91 -41.70 -13.84 10.36
CA ILE A 91 -40.55 -13.03 10.73
C ILE A 91 -40.96 -12.01 11.78
N SER A 92 -40.13 -11.86 12.81
CA SER A 92 -40.29 -10.87 13.89
C SER A 92 -39.08 -9.93 13.94
N PRO A 93 -39.21 -8.76 14.61
CA PRO A 93 -38.06 -7.88 14.79
C PRO A 93 -36.83 -8.60 15.37
N GLU A 94 -35.68 -8.31 14.80
CA GLU A 94 -34.38 -8.92 15.12
C GLU A 94 -34.21 -10.39 14.69
N GLN A 95 -35.12 -10.91 13.86
CA GLN A 95 -35.00 -12.22 13.23
C GLN A 95 -34.53 -12.10 11.78
N GLU A 96 -33.99 -13.21 11.27
CA GLU A 96 -33.54 -13.32 9.87
C GLU A 96 -34.13 -14.57 9.18
N VAL A 97 -34.40 -14.41 7.90
CA VAL A 97 -34.88 -15.46 7.00
C VAL A 97 -33.93 -15.57 5.83
N PHE A 98 -33.55 -16.77 5.45
CA PHE A 98 -32.72 -17.05 4.29
C PHE A 98 -33.61 -17.29 3.08
N VAL A 99 -33.34 -16.53 2.03
CA VAL A 99 -33.94 -16.71 0.70
C VAL A 99 -32.85 -17.06 -0.30
N ASP A 100 -33.20 -17.48 -1.50
CA ASP A 100 -32.23 -17.79 -2.52
C ASP A 100 -31.29 -16.61 -2.78
N ASN A 101 -29.98 -16.84 -2.62
CA ASN A 101 -28.90 -15.87 -2.82
C ASN A 101 -28.92 -14.62 -1.90
N ALA A 102 -29.75 -14.58 -0.84
CA ALA A 102 -29.76 -13.47 0.11
C ALA A 102 -30.23 -13.89 1.52
N ARG A 103 -29.89 -13.03 2.47
CA ARG A 103 -30.37 -13.05 3.83
C ARG A 103 -31.21 -11.80 4.08
N ILE A 104 -32.43 -11.99 4.57
CA ILE A 104 -33.35 -10.91 4.92
C ILE A 104 -33.42 -10.82 6.45
N TYR A 105 -33.13 -9.66 6.99
CA TYR A 105 -33.18 -9.38 8.42
C TYR A 105 -34.23 -8.31 8.69
N MET A 106 -35.10 -8.54 9.66
CA MET A 106 -36.06 -7.54 10.09
C MET A 106 -35.45 -6.66 11.19
N THR A 107 -35.39 -5.37 10.93
CA THR A 107 -34.90 -4.39 11.92
C THR A 107 -35.90 -4.23 13.07
N ARG A 108 -35.46 -3.62 14.21
CA ARG A 108 -36.36 -3.29 15.34
C ARG A 108 -37.57 -2.44 14.95
N LYS A 109 -37.49 -1.71 13.85
CA LYS A 109 -38.56 -0.85 13.32
C LYS A 109 -39.47 -1.56 12.34
N GLY A 110 -39.28 -2.85 12.10
CA GLY A 110 -40.07 -3.63 11.15
C GLY A 110 -39.66 -3.43 9.67
N THR A 111 -38.56 -2.74 9.40
CA THR A 111 -38.04 -2.58 8.03
C THR A 111 -37.18 -3.78 7.64
N LEU A 112 -37.29 -4.26 6.41
CA LEU A 112 -36.48 -5.36 5.91
C LEU A 112 -35.11 -4.87 5.47
N SER A 113 -34.06 -5.55 5.91
CA SER A 113 -32.69 -5.36 5.46
C SER A 113 -32.25 -6.58 4.66
N VAL A 114 -31.99 -6.39 3.39
CA VAL A 114 -31.59 -7.47 2.49
C VAL A 114 -30.08 -7.45 2.30
N THR A 115 -29.46 -8.60 2.52
CA THR A 115 -28.00 -8.77 2.37
C THR A 115 -27.77 -9.86 1.31
N PRO A 116 -27.35 -9.52 0.09
CA PRO A 116 -27.03 -10.50 -0.95
C PRO A 116 -25.90 -11.43 -0.50
N GLU A 117 -25.89 -12.64 -1.05
CA GLU A 117 -24.83 -13.61 -0.78
C GLU A 117 -23.47 -13.10 -1.26
N LYS A 118 -22.48 -13.15 -0.37
CA LYS A 118 -21.14 -12.60 -0.64
C LYS A 118 -20.22 -13.55 -1.37
N GLY A 119 -20.57 -14.86 -1.39
CA GLY A 119 -19.68 -15.90 -1.88
C GLY A 119 -18.40 -16.01 -1.03
N TRP A 120 -17.36 -16.63 -1.62
CA TRP A 120 -16.05 -16.85 -0.96
C TRP A 120 -15.05 -15.73 -1.21
N GLN A 121 -15.33 -14.83 -2.14
CA GLN A 121 -14.44 -13.73 -2.50
C GLN A 121 -14.51 -12.61 -1.48
N MET A 122 -13.35 -12.14 -1.02
CA MET A 122 -13.28 -10.96 -0.15
C MET A 122 -13.75 -9.71 -0.88
N GLN A 123 -14.27 -8.76 -0.11
CA GLN A 123 -14.66 -7.47 -0.69
C GLN A 123 -13.46 -6.80 -1.38
N PRO A 124 -13.63 -6.24 -2.57
CA PRO A 124 -12.57 -5.58 -3.33
C PRO A 124 -11.86 -4.44 -2.60
N VAL A 125 -12.55 -3.82 -1.62
CA VAL A 125 -11.95 -2.80 -0.74
C VAL A 125 -10.83 -3.39 0.12
N TRP A 126 -10.92 -4.68 0.50
CA TRP A 126 -9.89 -5.35 1.29
C TRP A 126 -8.87 -6.06 0.41
N LEU A 127 -9.33 -6.79 -0.59
CA LEU A 127 -8.48 -7.54 -1.51
C LEU A 127 -9.08 -7.53 -2.92
N PRO A 128 -8.65 -6.63 -3.80
CA PRO A 128 -9.09 -6.60 -5.19
C PRO A 128 -8.56 -7.81 -5.95
N ALA A 129 -9.28 -8.22 -6.97
CA ALA A 129 -8.85 -9.29 -7.85
C ALA A 129 -7.54 -8.91 -8.60
N PRO A 130 -6.65 -9.87 -8.88
CA PRO A 130 -5.40 -9.60 -9.59
C PRO A 130 -5.61 -8.92 -10.95
N GLU A 131 -6.69 -9.26 -11.65
CA GLU A 131 -7.06 -8.68 -12.95
C GLU A 131 -7.39 -7.18 -12.81
N THR A 132 -8.05 -6.80 -11.71
CA THR A 132 -8.36 -5.39 -11.41
C THR A 132 -7.08 -4.60 -11.13
N VAL A 133 -6.13 -5.19 -10.40
CA VAL A 133 -4.83 -4.57 -10.14
C VAL A 133 -4.04 -4.40 -11.43
N TRP A 134 -4.07 -5.42 -12.31
CA TRP A 134 -3.41 -5.36 -13.62
C TRP A 134 -4.03 -4.30 -14.54
N SER A 135 -5.37 -4.28 -14.65
CA SER A 135 -6.07 -3.27 -15.43
C SER A 135 -5.81 -1.85 -14.91
N ARG A 136 -5.70 -1.68 -13.59
CA ARG A 136 -5.30 -0.43 -12.97
C ARG A 136 -3.88 -0.02 -13.36
N LEU A 137 -2.94 -0.97 -13.42
CA LEU A 137 -1.56 -0.71 -13.83
C LEU A 137 -1.51 -0.20 -15.29
N VAL A 138 -2.23 -0.86 -16.18
CA VAL A 138 -2.31 -0.44 -17.61
C VAL A 138 -2.93 0.95 -17.71
N LYS A 139 -4.02 1.21 -16.99
CA LYS A 139 -4.69 2.51 -17.00
C LYS A 139 -3.80 3.64 -16.47
N VAL A 140 -3.15 3.45 -15.33
CA VAL A 140 -2.23 4.46 -14.77
C VAL A 140 -0.97 4.61 -15.62
N GLY A 141 -0.55 3.55 -16.30
CA GLY A 141 0.56 3.57 -17.26
C GLY A 141 0.28 4.44 -18.49
N SER A 142 -0.96 4.43 -18.99
CA SER A 142 -1.39 5.20 -20.18
C SER A 142 -1.89 6.60 -19.86
N GLU A 143 -2.73 6.74 -18.82
CA GLU A 143 -3.40 8.00 -18.48
C GLU A 143 -2.65 8.82 -17.42
N GLY A 144 -1.76 8.16 -16.65
CA GLY A 144 -1.09 8.77 -15.51
C GLY A 144 -1.96 8.82 -14.24
N TYR A 145 -1.45 9.53 -13.23
CA TYR A 145 -2.13 9.75 -11.96
C TYR A 145 -1.90 11.18 -11.48
N LYS A 146 -2.97 11.94 -11.20
CA LYS A 146 -2.92 13.33 -10.71
C LYS A 146 -1.98 14.25 -11.54
N ASN A 147 -2.22 14.35 -12.83
CA ASN A 147 -1.47 15.18 -13.78
C ASN A 147 -0.02 14.79 -14.04
N PHE A 148 0.43 13.64 -13.56
CA PHE A 148 1.77 13.11 -13.80
C PHE A 148 1.67 11.69 -14.34
N THR A 149 2.58 11.35 -15.25
CA THR A 149 2.69 9.98 -15.75
C THR A 149 3.25 9.05 -14.66
N LEU A 150 2.99 7.75 -14.79
CA LEU A 150 3.56 6.74 -13.89
C LEU A 150 5.10 6.84 -13.86
N TRP A 151 5.70 7.05 -15.02
CA TRP A 151 7.16 7.16 -15.16
C TRP A 151 7.74 8.39 -14.46
N GLU A 152 7.01 9.51 -14.43
CA GLU A 152 7.41 10.68 -13.65
C GLU A 152 7.37 10.41 -12.14
N HIS A 153 6.33 9.74 -11.64
CA HIS A 153 6.27 9.34 -10.24
C HIS A 153 7.46 8.47 -9.84
N LEU A 154 7.72 7.41 -10.60
CA LEU A 154 8.81 6.48 -10.34
C LEU A 154 10.20 7.13 -10.53
N GLY A 155 10.35 7.92 -11.59
CA GLY A 155 11.60 8.64 -11.88
C GLY A 155 12.01 9.61 -10.79
N TRP A 156 11.06 10.39 -10.24
CA TRP A 156 11.36 11.30 -9.14
C TRP A 156 11.73 10.57 -7.85
N SER A 157 11.08 9.46 -7.54
CA SER A 157 11.47 8.61 -6.40
C SER A 157 12.90 8.08 -6.57
N LEU A 158 13.24 7.57 -7.77
CA LEU A 158 14.58 7.07 -8.08
C LEU A 158 15.64 8.16 -8.02
N ILE A 159 15.40 9.35 -8.59
CA ILE A 159 16.33 10.48 -8.56
C ILE A 159 16.63 10.87 -7.11
N ARG A 160 15.61 10.99 -6.25
CA ARG A 160 15.79 11.30 -4.83
C ARG A 160 16.68 10.27 -4.14
N VAL A 161 16.41 8.98 -4.36
CA VAL A 161 17.22 7.89 -3.77
C VAL A 161 18.66 7.95 -4.24
N ILE A 162 18.89 8.08 -5.53
CA ILE A 162 20.25 8.11 -6.11
C ILE A 162 21.02 9.33 -5.57
N VAL A 163 20.43 10.52 -5.59
CA VAL A 163 21.08 11.73 -5.12
C VAL A 163 21.38 11.65 -3.62
N GLY A 164 20.41 11.23 -2.79
CA GLY A 164 20.63 11.09 -1.35
C GLY A 164 21.68 10.03 -1.02
N PHE A 165 21.60 8.87 -1.67
CA PHE A 165 22.57 7.78 -1.51
C PHE A 165 23.99 8.22 -1.91
N LEU A 166 24.16 8.81 -3.08
CA LEU A 166 25.47 9.25 -3.56
C LEU A 166 26.07 10.34 -2.65
N ALA A 167 25.27 11.32 -2.23
CA ALA A 167 25.72 12.33 -1.29
C ALA A 167 26.20 11.70 0.04
N GLY A 168 25.45 10.75 0.59
CA GLY A 168 25.85 10.02 1.80
C GLY A 168 27.09 9.15 1.59
N ALA A 169 27.23 8.49 0.45
CA ALA A 169 28.40 7.69 0.12
C ALA A 169 29.67 8.54 -0.09
N ILE A 170 29.57 9.69 -0.79
CA ILE A 170 30.67 10.60 -1.04
C ILE A 170 31.28 11.14 0.26
N ILE A 171 30.47 11.37 1.28
CA ILE A 171 30.93 11.86 2.58
C ILE A 171 31.23 10.68 3.52
N GLY A 172 30.38 9.67 3.56
CA GLY A 172 30.48 8.54 4.48
C GLY A 172 31.70 7.66 4.22
N ILE A 173 32.04 7.38 2.94
CA ILE A 173 33.20 6.56 2.63
C ILE A 173 34.51 7.21 3.12
N PRO A 174 34.84 8.47 2.75
CA PRO A 174 36.04 9.12 3.28
C PRO A 174 36.08 9.21 4.81
N LEU A 175 34.94 9.50 5.45
CA LEU A 175 34.82 9.52 6.90
C LEU A 175 35.13 8.16 7.51
N GLY A 176 34.56 7.08 6.95
CA GLY A 176 34.85 5.71 7.37
C GLY A 176 36.30 5.30 7.21
N TYR A 177 36.95 5.72 6.10
CA TYR A 177 38.40 5.54 5.92
C TYR A 177 39.21 6.32 6.98
N ALA A 178 38.86 7.59 7.23
CA ALA A 178 39.53 8.39 8.24
C ALA A 178 39.44 7.73 9.64
N MET A 179 38.24 7.20 9.99
CA MET A 179 38.03 6.50 11.26
C MET A 179 38.76 5.15 11.30
N GLY A 180 38.88 4.43 10.18
CA GLY A 180 39.59 3.15 10.12
C GLY A 180 41.12 3.31 10.21
N LEU A 181 41.67 4.42 9.70
CA LEU A 181 43.12 4.67 9.63
C LEU A 181 43.66 5.50 10.79
N SER A 182 42.85 6.31 11.45
CA SER A 182 43.28 7.24 12.49
C SER A 182 42.49 7.08 13.77
N GLY A 183 43.20 6.81 14.88
CA GLY A 183 42.60 6.71 16.20
C GLY A 183 41.98 8.04 16.67
N TRP A 184 42.49 9.19 16.19
CA TRP A 184 41.93 10.51 16.50
C TRP A 184 40.54 10.68 15.89
N PHE A 185 40.37 10.43 14.58
CA PHE A 185 39.05 10.48 13.92
C PHE A 185 38.10 9.46 14.52
N ARG A 186 38.61 8.28 14.85
CA ARG A 186 37.82 7.25 15.51
C ARG A 186 37.28 7.73 16.85
N GLY A 187 38.12 8.32 17.69
CA GLY A 187 37.72 8.83 19.02
C GLY A 187 36.61 9.87 18.96
N TRP A 188 36.62 10.73 17.95
CA TRP A 188 35.63 11.78 17.79
C TRP A 188 34.34 11.33 17.14
N PHE A 189 34.41 10.55 16.08
CA PHE A 189 33.23 10.22 15.27
C PHE A 189 32.55 8.90 15.67
N ASP A 190 33.25 7.98 16.30
CA ASP A 190 32.71 6.68 16.72
C ASP A 190 31.48 6.81 17.63
N PRO A 191 31.50 7.64 18.69
CA PRO A 191 30.33 7.83 19.54
C PRO A 191 29.12 8.36 18.79
N ILE A 192 29.35 9.29 17.81
CA ILE A 192 28.29 9.87 17.00
C ILE A 192 27.68 8.82 16.07
N VAL A 193 28.53 8.07 15.37
CA VAL A 193 28.10 7.04 14.41
C VAL A 193 27.36 5.90 15.13
N GLU A 194 27.86 5.44 16.26
CA GLU A 194 27.23 4.37 17.05
C GLU A 194 25.90 4.84 17.66
N PHE A 195 25.81 6.11 18.08
CA PHE A 195 24.54 6.69 18.54
C PHE A 195 23.51 6.83 17.42
N MET A 196 23.91 7.25 16.22
CA MET A 196 23.02 7.45 15.09
C MET A 196 22.62 6.15 14.39
N ARG A 197 23.38 5.08 14.55
CA ARG A 197 23.14 3.78 13.93
C ARG A 197 21.73 3.20 14.23
N PRO A 198 21.25 3.15 15.48
CA PRO A 198 19.92 2.64 15.80
C PRO A 198 18.80 3.62 15.50
N VAL A 199 19.11 4.91 15.21
CA VAL A 199 18.07 5.91 14.92
C VAL A 199 17.47 5.66 13.54
N PRO A 200 16.18 5.28 13.45
CA PRO A 200 15.56 5.06 12.15
C PRO A 200 15.46 6.42 11.41
N PRO A 201 15.86 6.48 10.13
CA PRO A 201 15.78 7.73 9.35
C PRO A 201 14.37 8.35 9.34
N LEU A 202 13.34 7.51 9.40
CA LEU A 202 11.93 7.93 9.46
C LEU A 202 11.60 8.79 10.68
N ALA A 203 12.25 8.54 11.81
CA ALA A 203 12.06 9.33 13.04
C ALA A 203 12.57 10.76 12.89
N LEU A 204 13.46 11.01 11.94
CA LEU A 204 14.01 12.33 11.65
C LEU A 204 13.10 13.19 10.76
N ILE A 205 12.04 12.63 10.17
CA ILE A 205 11.14 13.35 9.25
C ILE A 205 10.60 14.66 9.88
N PRO A 206 10.03 14.68 11.09
CA PRO A 206 9.51 15.92 11.67
C PRO A 206 10.60 17.00 11.84
N LEU A 207 11.79 16.59 12.26
CA LEU A 207 12.92 17.49 12.47
C LEU A 207 13.41 18.09 11.15
N VAL A 208 13.53 17.26 10.12
CA VAL A 208 13.92 17.68 8.77
C VAL A 208 12.90 18.65 8.17
N ILE A 209 11.59 18.42 8.40
CA ILE A 209 10.54 19.34 7.95
C ILE A 209 10.66 20.71 8.66
N ILE A 210 10.94 20.72 9.97
CA ILE A 210 11.12 21.96 10.73
C ILE A 210 12.32 22.75 10.21
N TRP A 211 13.44 22.10 9.91
CA TRP A 211 14.67 22.76 9.50
C TRP A 211 14.71 23.15 8.03
N PHE A 212 14.19 22.33 7.14
CA PHE A 212 14.31 22.49 5.68
C PHE A 212 12.97 22.68 4.97
N GLY A 213 11.87 22.66 5.71
CA GLY A 213 10.53 22.81 5.15
C GLY A 213 10.02 21.58 4.39
N ILE A 214 8.82 21.73 3.85
CA ILE A 214 8.13 20.72 3.03
C ILE A 214 8.62 20.86 1.59
N GLY A 215 9.78 20.27 1.27
CA GLY A 215 10.36 20.40 -0.07
C GLY A 215 11.22 19.20 -0.49
N GLU A 216 11.80 19.29 -1.67
CA GLU A 216 12.72 18.26 -2.19
C GLU A 216 14.00 18.18 -1.36
N GLN A 217 14.49 19.32 -0.85
CA GLN A 217 15.70 19.39 -0.03
C GLN A 217 15.60 18.52 1.22
N GLY A 218 14.49 18.63 1.97
CA GLY A 218 14.28 17.83 3.17
C GLY A 218 14.30 16.32 2.88
N LYS A 219 13.68 15.88 1.78
CA LYS A 219 13.68 14.47 1.38
C LYS A 219 15.08 13.97 1.04
N ILE A 220 15.86 14.75 0.27
CA ILE A 220 17.23 14.39 -0.10
C ILE A 220 18.14 14.36 1.13
N ILE A 221 18.00 15.30 2.07
CA ILE A 221 18.76 15.31 3.33
C ILE A 221 18.45 14.09 4.20
N LEU A 222 17.17 13.69 4.25
CA LEU A 222 16.78 12.48 4.97
C LEU A 222 17.45 11.23 4.41
N LEU A 223 17.47 11.10 3.07
CA LEU A 223 18.12 10.00 2.37
C LEU A 223 19.66 10.06 2.49
N PHE A 224 20.23 11.25 2.46
CA PHE A 224 21.64 11.48 2.75
C PHE A 224 22.02 10.98 4.15
N LEU A 225 21.27 11.35 5.18
CA LEU A 225 21.53 10.86 6.55
C LEU A 225 21.34 9.35 6.66
N ALA A 226 20.35 8.77 6.01
CA ALA A 226 20.14 7.33 5.96
C ALA A 226 21.34 6.59 5.34
N SER A 227 21.93 7.13 4.28
CA SER A 227 23.09 6.56 3.61
C SER A 227 24.41 6.80 4.35
N LEU A 228 24.59 7.99 4.88
CA LEU A 228 25.84 8.47 5.49
C LEU A 228 26.38 7.50 6.55
N TRP A 229 25.53 7.14 7.52
CA TRP A 229 25.96 6.28 8.63
C TRP A 229 26.28 4.86 8.19
N ILE A 230 25.47 4.29 7.31
CA ILE A 230 25.69 2.94 6.78
C ILE A 230 26.98 2.88 5.98
N MET A 231 27.22 3.85 5.10
CA MET A 231 28.42 3.92 4.28
C MET A 231 29.68 4.15 5.12
N THR A 232 29.58 4.99 6.17
CA THR A 232 30.69 5.24 7.11
C THR A 232 31.09 3.96 7.85
N ILE A 233 30.12 3.22 8.37
CA ILE A 233 30.36 1.96 9.09
C ILE A 233 30.98 0.93 8.16
N SER A 234 30.42 0.75 6.96
CA SER A 234 30.91 -0.23 6.00
C SER A 234 32.31 0.09 5.49
N ALA A 235 32.61 1.38 5.21
CA ALA A 235 33.95 1.78 4.82
C ALA A 235 34.96 1.57 5.95
N ARG A 236 34.59 1.91 7.20
CA ARG A 236 35.44 1.64 8.38
C ARG A 236 35.69 0.14 8.57
N ALA A 237 34.64 -0.69 8.46
CA ALA A 237 34.76 -2.14 8.57
C ALA A 237 35.69 -2.70 7.49
N GLY A 238 35.53 -2.23 6.23
CA GLY A 238 36.38 -2.62 5.11
C GLY A 238 37.85 -2.31 5.33
N VAL A 239 38.15 -1.13 5.86
CA VAL A 239 39.56 -0.74 6.21
C VAL A 239 40.10 -1.60 7.34
N SER A 240 39.33 -1.77 8.41
CA SER A 240 39.75 -2.54 9.60
C SER A 240 39.87 -4.02 9.31
N GLY A 241 39.17 -4.55 8.28
CA GLY A 241 39.24 -5.93 7.84
C GLY A 241 40.49 -6.28 6.99
N VAL A 242 41.29 -5.32 6.60
CA VAL A 242 42.53 -5.60 5.84
C VAL A 242 43.55 -6.29 6.70
N LYS A 243 43.98 -7.48 6.28
CA LYS A 243 44.98 -8.28 7.01
C LYS A 243 46.29 -7.51 7.11
N ILE A 244 46.83 -7.35 8.33
CA ILE A 244 48.02 -6.58 8.58
C ILE A 244 49.25 -7.16 7.84
N SER A 245 49.27 -8.49 7.61
CA SER A 245 50.32 -9.19 6.83
C SER A 245 50.43 -8.65 5.40
N LYS A 246 49.33 -8.26 4.75
CA LYS A 246 49.35 -7.65 3.42
C LYS A 246 49.99 -6.26 3.45
N ILE A 247 49.72 -5.50 4.50
CA ILE A 247 50.31 -4.18 4.70
C ILE A 247 51.83 -4.29 4.92
N HIS A 248 52.26 -5.24 5.80
CA HIS A 248 53.68 -5.49 6.06
C HIS A 248 54.42 -5.98 4.80
N ALA A 249 53.82 -6.87 4.01
CA ALA A 249 54.41 -7.33 2.77
C ALA A 249 54.63 -6.18 1.77
N ALA A 250 53.65 -5.25 1.66
CA ALA A 250 53.81 -4.08 0.81
C ALA A 250 54.92 -3.14 1.32
N TYR A 251 55.03 -2.93 2.62
CA TYR A 251 56.15 -2.21 3.22
C TYR A 251 57.48 -2.81 2.95
N SER A 252 57.61 -4.13 3.07
CA SER A 252 58.85 -4.87 2.82
C SER A 252 59.34 -4.76 1.37
N LEU A 253 58.38 -4.52 0.45
CA LEU A 253 58.64 -4.23 -0.98
C LEU A 253 58.93 -2.73 -1.24
N GLY A 254 59.03 -1.89 -0.18
CA GLY A 254 59.36 -0.46 -0.32
C GLY A 254 58.16 0.41 -0.72
N ALA A 255 56.91 -0.08 -0.61
CA ALA A 255 55.73 0.72 -0.95
C ALA A 255 55.55 1.91 0.00
N SER A 256 55.29 3.09 -0.55
CA SER A 256 54.91 4.26 0.23
C SER A 256 53.53 4.14 0.84
N LYS A 257 53.23 4.96 1.88
CA LYS A 257 51.90 5.00 2.54
C LYS A 257 50.74 5.19 1.54
N TRP A 258 50.94 6.05 0.54
CA TRP A 258 49.95 6.29 -0.50
C TRP A 258 49.75 5.10 -1.44
N GLN A 259 50.83 4.41 -1.78
CA GLN A 259 50.73 3.16 -2.58
C GLN A 259 50.03 2.06 -1.83
N ILE A 260 50.32 1.89 -0.53
CA ILE A 260 49.61 0.94 0.32
C ILE A 260 48.12 1.26 0.41
N MET A 261 47.80 2.54 0.60
CA MET A 261 46.39 2.99 0.59
C MET A 261 45.71 2.61 -0.70
N ARG A 262 46.26 3.06 -1.84
CA ARG A 262 45.60 2.90 -3.14
C ARG A 262 45.59 1.48 -3.68
N LEU A 263 46.65 0.71 -3.48
CA LEU A 263 46.85 -0.61 -4.08
C LEU A 263 46.52 -1.78 -3.15
N VAL A 264 46.52 -1.57 -1.84
CA VAL A 264 46.25 -2.61 -0.85
C VAL A 264 44.94 -2.35 -0.11
N ILE A 265 44.82 -1.20 0.57
CA ILE A 265 43.68 -0.95 1.49
C ILE A 265 42.40 -0.75 0.69
N VAL A 266 42.38 0.16 -0.29
CA VAL A 266 41.19 0.46 -1.08
C VAL A 266 40.65 -0.79 -1.80
N PRO A 267 41.42 -1.57 -2.56
CA PRO A 267 40.87 -2.75 -3.23
C PRO A 267 40.37 -3.83 -2.27
N ASN A 268 41.05 -4.03 -1.13
CA ASN A 268 40.62 -4.99 -0.12
C ASN A 268 39.36 -4.57 0.65
N SER A 269 39.08 -3.26 0.76
CA SER A 269 37.88 -2.75 1.44
C SER A 269 36.64 -2.66 0.53
N LEU A 270 36.81 -2.66 -0.80
CA LEU A 270 35.70 -2.54 -1.75
C LEU A 270 34.58 -3.60 -1.53
N PRO A 271 34.84 -4.88 -1.30
CA PRO A 271 33.80 -5.86 -1.06
C PRO A 271 32.85 -5.46 0.08
N GLU A 272 33.40 -4.93 1.19
CA GLU A 272 32.62 -4.48 2.33
C GLU A 272 31.84 -3.21 2.04
N ILE A 273 32.46 -2.26 1.32
CA ILE A 273 31.81 -1.02 0.87
C ILE A 273 30.62 -1.34 -0.04
N PHE A 274 30.75 -2.28 -0.99
CA PHE A 274 29.64 -2.68 -1.86
C PHE A 274 28.53 -3.40 -1.11
N THR A 275 28.88 -4.21 -0.11
CA THR A 275 27.89 -4.81 0.78
C THR A 275 27.11 -3.75 1.53
N GLY A 276 27.82 -2.74 2.09
CA GLY A 276 27.20 -1.58 2.73
C GLY A 276 26.37 -0.73 1.77
N ALA A 277 26.84 -0.52 0.54
CA ALA A 277 26.13 0.24 -0.47
C ALA A 277 24.79 -0.40 -0.83
N ARG A 278 24.75 -1.74 -0.94
CA ARG A 278 23.50 -2.49 -1.17
C ARG A 278 22.50 -2.30 -0.02
N VAL A 279 22.97 -2.46 1.21
CA VAL A 279 22.13 -2.25 2.42
C VAL A 279 21.64 -0.80 2.46
N SER A 280 22.53 0.17 2.25
CA SER A 280 22.21 1.59 2.25
C SER A 280 21.19 1.96 1.18
N MET A 281 21.32 1.42 -0.04
CA MET A 281 20.37 1.65 -1.13
C MET A 281 18.98 1.11 -0.79
N GLY A 282 18.90 -0.08 -0.18
CA GLY A 282 17.63 -0.66 0.29
C GLY A 282 16.97 0.19 1.38
N VAL A 283 17.75 0.69 2.35
CA VAL A 283 17.25 1.60 3.39
C VAL A 283 16.79 2.93 2.79
N CYS A 284 17.54 3.50 1.84
CA CYS A 284 17.14 4.71 1.13
C CYS A 284 15.83 4.52 0.36
N TRP A 285 15.67 3.36 -0.33
CA TRP A 285 14.44 3.05 -1.06
C TRP A 285 13.21 2.97 -0.13
N GLY A 286 13.32 2.28 1.01
CA GLY A 286 12.25 2.26 2.00
C GLY A 286 11.97 3.63 2.62
N THR A 287 13.01 4.40 2.88
CA THR A 287 12.91 5.74 3.48
C THR A 287 12.27 6.76 2.54
N VAL A 288 12.57 6.72 1.21
CA VAL A 288 11.96 7.66 0.25
C VAL A 288 10.46 7.49 0.17
N VAL A 289 9.97 6.24 0.14
CA VAL A 289 8.53 5.96 0.12
C VAL A 289 7.85 6.65 1.30
N ALA A 290 8.38 6.47 2.51
CA ALA A 290 7.83 7.09 3.71
C ALA A 290 7.97 8.62 3.72
N ALA A 291 9.07 9.18 3.23
CA ALA A 291 9.24 10.62 3.09
C ALA A 291 8.23 11.24 2.11
N GLU A 292 7.89 10.50 1.06
CA GLU A 292 6.88 10.89 0.08
C GLU A 292 5.45 10.87 0.63
N LEU A 293 5.15 10.00 1.60
CA LEU A 293 3.84 9.97 2.27
C LEU A 293 3.52 11.30 2.96
N VAL A 294 4.53 11.98 3.48
CA VAL A 294 4.32 13.18 4.32
C VAL A 294 4.21 14.46 3.48
N ALA A 295 4.98 14.58 2.39
CA ALA A 295 5.18 15.90 1.80
C ALA A 295 5.51 15.90 0.30
N ALA A 296 5.08 14.91 -0.49
CA ALA A 296 5.37 14.90 -1.91
C ALA A 296 4.17 15.30 -2.78
N GLN A 297 4.43 16.07 -3.85
CA GLN A 297 3.46 16.32 -4.92
C GLN A 297 3.49 15.19 -5.97
N LYS A 298 4.63 14.51 -6.11
CA LYS A 298 4.85 13.38 -7.02
C LYS A 298 5.84 12.38 -6.38
N GLY A 299 5.66 11.11 -6.72
CA GLY A 299 6.43 9.99 -6.18
C GLY A 299 5.54 8.75 -5.99
N ALA A 300 6.16 7.57 -5.93
CA ALA A 300 5.44 6.30 -5.73
C ALA A 300 4.72 6.24 -4.37
N GLY A 301 5.36 6.72 -3.31
CA GLY A 301 4.76 6.77 -1.97
C GLY A 301 3.57 7.71 -1.90
N MET A 302 3.65 8.91 -2.53
CA MET A 302 2.54 9.85 -2.61
C MET A 302 1.33 9.24 -3.33
N MET A 303 1.55 8.50 -4.41
CA MET A 303 0.49 7.81 -5.15
C MET A 303 -0.25 6.83 -4.23
N ILE A 304 0.47 6.01 -3.47
CA ILE A 304 -0.10 5.03 -2.55
C ILE A 304 -0.90 5.69 -1.43
N ILE A 305 -0.36 6.72 -0.75
CA ILE A 305 -1.08 7.36 0.37
C ILE A 305 -2.35 8.06 -0.09
N ASN A 306 -2.31 8.71 -1.26
CA ASN A 306 -3.51 9.32 -1.81
C ASN A 306 -4.56 8.27 -2.17
N ALA A 307 -4.16 7.18 -2.82
CA ALA A 307 -5.06 6.07 -3.13
C ALA A 307 -5.69 5.47 -1.86
N SER A 308 -4.89 5.28 -0.81
CA SER A 308 -5.36 4.78 0.48
C SER A 308 -6.43 5.68 1.12
N LYS A 309 -6.26 7.01 1.05
CA LYS A 309 -7.25 7.96 1.58
C LYS A 309 -8.61 7.87 0.87
N PHE A 310 -8.63 7.47 -0.38
CA PHE A 310 -9.84 7.28 -1.18
C PHE A 310 -10.29 5.81 -1.27
N GLN A 311 -9.70 4.92 -0.46
CA GLN A 311 -10.01 3.48 -0.44
C GLN A 311 -9.85 2.79 -1.82
N MET A 312 -8.98 3.31 -2.67
CA MET A 312 -8.64 2.72 -3.98
C MET A 312 -7.59 1.62 -3.79
N THR A 313 -8.01 0.49 -3.19
CA THR A 313 -7.11 -0.59 -2.78
C THR A 313 -6.39 -1.24 -3.96
N ASP A 314 -7.00 -1.29 -5.12
CA ASP A 314 -6.40 -1.74 -6.37
C ASP A 314 -5.15 -0.91 -6.74
N LEU A 315 -5.21 0.40 -6.61
CA LEU A 315 -4.09 1.31 -6.84
C LEU A 315 -3.03 1.22 -5.73
N VAL A 316 -3.45 1.01 -4.48
CA VAL A 316 -2.53 0.79 -3.35
C VAL A 316 -1.70 -0.47 -3.58
N ILE A 317 -2.35 -1.60 -3.88
CA ILE A 317 -1.67 -2.88 -4.13
C ILE A 317 -0.77 -2.78 -5.38
N MET A 318 -1.27 -2.19 -6.46
CA MET A 318 -0.46 -1.90 -7.65
C MET A 318 0.81 -1.12 -7.28
N GLY A 319 0.68 -0.05 -6.50
CA GLY A 319 1.83 0.75 -6.05
C GLY A 319 2.82 -0.03 -5.20
N ILE A 320 2.34 -0.88 -4.28
CA ILE A 320 3.19 -1.76 -3.45
C ILE A 320 3.98 -2.74 -4.34
N VAL A 321 3.31 -3.37 -5.32
CA VAL A 321 3.97 -4.28 -6.27
C VAL A 321 5.04 -3.56 -7.08
N LEU A 322 4.75 -2.36 -7.60
CA LEU A 322 5.72 -1.54 -8.33
C LEU A 322 6.93 -1.16 -7.48
N ILE A 323 6.72 -0.74 -6.24
CA ILE A 323 7.81 -0.44 -5.30
C ILE A 323 8.67 -1.68 -5.06
N GLY A 324 8.04 -2.86 -4.88
CA GLY A 324 8.75 -4.12 -4.72
C GLY A 324 9.59 -4.50 -5.94
N VAL A 325 9.02 -4.38 -7.14
CA VAL A 325 9.72 -4.69 -8.41
C VAL A 325 10.91 -3.75 -8.62
N ILE A 326 10.74 -2.46 -8.37
CA ILE A 326 11.83 -1.48 -8.52
C ILE A 326 12.91 -1.71 -7.47
N GLY A 327 12.54 -1.95 -6.20
CA GLY A 327 13.51 -2.26 -5.15
C GLY A 327 14.33 -3.52 -5.47
N TYR A 328 13.68 -4.55 -6.02
CA TYR A 328 14.37 -5.76 -6.48
C TYR A 328 15.29 -5.49 -7.69
N ALA A 329 14.83 -4.67 -8.64
CA ALA A 329 15.67 -4.26 -9.77
C ALA A 329 16.90 -3.48 -9.32
N ILE A 330 16.77 -2.58 -8.34
CA ILE A 330 17.90 -1.86 -7.73
C ILE A 330 18.90 -2.86 -7.10
N ASP A 331 18.42 -3.84 -6.33
CA ASP A 331 19.31 -4.85 -5.71
C ASP A 331 20.06 -5.67 -6.78
N ILE A 332 19.38 -6.08 -7.86
CA ILE A 332 20.03 -6.76 -9.00
C ILE A 332 21.12 -5.88 -9.62
N LEU A 333 20.82 -4.61 -9.89
CA LEU A 333 21.78 -3.67 -10.46
C LEU A 333 23.01 -3.48 -9.56
N MET A 334 22.79 -3.39 -8.24
CA MET A 334 23.88 -3.31 -7.26
C MET A 334 24.75 -4.57 -7.24
N ARG A 335 24.15 -5.76 -7.36
CA ARG A 335 24.88 -7.04 -7.46
C ARG A 335 25.72 -7.15 -8.75
N ILE A 336 25.13 -6.73 -9.87
CA ILE A 336 25.85 -6.72 -11.15
C ILE A 336 27.04 -5.75 -11.06
N SER A 337 26.84 -4.55 -10.52
CA SER A 337 27.89 -3.55 -10.31
C SER A 337 28.99 -4.08 -9.39
N GLU A 338 28.64 -4.76 -8.31
CA GLU A 338 29.59 -5.40 -7.40
C GLU A 338 30.43 -6.46 -8.11
N ASN A 339 29.81 -7.36 -8.84
CA ASN A 339 30.50 -8.44 -9.55
C ASN A 339 31.48 -7.91 -10.61
N TYR A 340 31.10 -6.80 -11.26
CA TYR A 340 31.96 -6.18 -12.28
C TYR A 340 33.12 -5.40 -11.65
N LEU A 341 32.89 -4.64 -10.59
CA LEU A 341 33.89 -3.75 -9.97
C LEU A 341 34.77 -4.45 -8.93
N VAL A 342 34.31 -5.60 -8.40
CA VAL A 342 35.01 -6.35 -7.36
C VAL A 342 35.08 -7.86 -7.72
N PRO A 343 35.70 -8.22 -8.85
CA PRO A 343 35.72 -9.62 -9.36
C PRO A 343 36.54 -10.57 -8.48
N TRP A 344 37.29 -10.05 -7.51
CA TRP A 344 38.09 -10.83 -6.55
C TRP A 344 37.37 -11.17 -5.25
N LYS A 345 36.12 -10.75 -5.08
CA LYS A 345 35.31 -11.11 -3.92
C LYS A 345 35.06 -12.63 -3.91
N GLY A 346 35.45 -13.28 -2.82
CA GLY A 346 35.23 -14.73 -2.65
C GLY A 346 36.30 -15.63 -3.28
N LYS A 347 37.44 -15.07 -3.74
CA LYS A 347 38.63 -15.83 -4.20
C LYS A 347 39.72 -15.85 -3.16
#